data_c6842d96810a189b8292e842e5676375
#
_entry.id   c6842d96810a189b8292e842e5676375
#
_cell.length_a   1.000
_cell.length_b   1.000
_cell.length_c   1.000
_cell.angle_alpha   90.00
_cell.angle_beta   90.00
_cell.angle_gamma   90.00
#
_symmetry.space_group_name_H-M   'P 1'
#
loop_
_entity.id
_entity.type
_entity.pdbx_description
1 polymer ?
#
loop_
_entity_poly.entity_id
_entity_poly.type
_entity_poly.pdbx_seq_one_letter_code
_entity_poly.pdbx_strand_id
1 'polypeptide(L)'
;MARFDVRAAGPDVTFGSLSGGNQQKAVLARELTTPDLTFLLAAQPTRGLDVGAVESVYRMIREACGNGAGVLLISSELDEILAVADRVVVLYRGRIVGERPAHPRYRAEIGAMMAGHTADPPPSGPGGGVDADPVAVQAAAAGQAA
;
A
#
# COMPACT_ATOMS: atom_id res chain seq x y z
N MET A 1 -3.93 -17.80 13.31
CA MET A 1 -4.78 -17.96 12.12
C MET A 1 -6.08 -17.18 12.27
N ALA A 2 -6.87 -17.35 13.33
CA ALA A 2 -8.15 -16.62 13.48
C ALA A 2 -8.03 -15.08 13.44
N ARG A 3 -7.04 -14.49 14.11
CA ARG A 3 -6.84 -13.03 14.15
C ARG A 3 -6.67 -12.39 12.76
N PHE A 4 -6.03 -13.10 11.83
CA PHE A 4 -5.72 -12.60 10.48
C PHE A 4 -6.64 -13.17 9.39
N ASP A 5 -7.69 -13.89 9.79
CA ASP A 5 -8.65 -14.55 8.87
C ASP A 5 -7.95 -15.39 7.78
N VAL A 6 -6.85 -16.04 8.13
CA VAL A 6 -6.18 -17.00 7.23
C VAL A 6 -6.94 -18.32 7.29
N ARG A 7 -7.57 -18.68 6.16
CA ARG A 7 -8.33 -19.93 6.02
C ARG A 7 -7.41 -21.02 5.49
N ALA A 8 -7.21 -22.04 6.30
CA ALA A 8 -6.40 -23.22 5.98
C ALA A 8 -7.05 -24.46 6.60
N ALA A 9 -6.82 -25.63 6.02
CA ALA A 9 -7.35 -26.89 6.54
C ALA A 9 -6.70 -27.31 7.88
N GLY A 10 -5.58 -26.67 8.26
CA GLY A 10 -4.88 -26.90 9.53
C GLY A 10 -3.57 -26.12 9.57
N PRO A 11 -2.83 -26.15 10.70
CA PRO A 11 -1.56 -25.45 10.84
C PRO A 11 -0.43 -26.05 9.99
N ASP A 12 -0.53 -27.32 9.65
CA ASP A 12 0.53 -28.09 8.95
C ASP A 12 0.37 -28.08 7.41
N VAL A 13 -0.58 -27.30 6.87
CA VAL A 13 -0.75 -27.21 5.42
C VAL A 13 0.42 -26.48 4.78
N THR A 14 0.84 -26.92 3.61
CA THR A 14 1.88 -26.24 2.85
C THR A 14 1.40 -24.87 2.39
N PHE A 15 2.25 -23.85 2.47
CA PHE A 15 1.93 -22.49 2.05
C PHE A 15 1.42 -22.43 0.60
N GLY A 16 2.02 -23.21 -0.31
CA GLY A 16 1.62 -23.28 -1.71
C GLY A 16 0.23 -23.87 -1.96
N SER A 17 -0.38 -24.58 -0.98
CA SER A 17 -1.76 -25.09 -1.10
C SER A 17 -2.83 -24.08 -0.73
N LEU A 18 -2.43 -22.93 -0.18
CA LEU A 18 -3.34 -21.84 0.16
C LEU A 18 -3.75 -21.08 -1.10
N SER A 19 -4.98 -20.56 -1.12
CA SER A 19 -5.38 -19.58 -2.14
C SER A 19 -4.50 -18.32 -2.07
N GLY A 20 -4.33 -17.60 -3.17
CA GLY A 20 -3.51 -16.38 -3.23
C GLY A 20 -3.87 -15.37 -2.13
N GLY A 21 -5.15 -15.17 -1.84
CA GLY A 21 -5.61 -14.30 -0.76
C GLY A 21 -5.18 -14.79 0.62
N ASN A 22 -5.21 -16.10 0.87
CA ASN A 22 -4.74 -16.65 2.15
C ASN A 22 -3.21 -16.62 2.26
N GLN A 23 -2.49 -16.79 1.17
CA GLN A 23 -1.03 -16.60 1.12
C GLN A 23 -0.67 -15.15 1.48
N GLN A 24 -1.34 -14.16 0.87
CA GLN A 24 -1.13 -12.75 1.17
C GLN A 24 -1.40 -12.41 2.64
N LYS A 25 -2.54 -12.87 3.18
CA LYS A 25 -2.89 -12.70 4.60
C LYS A 25 -1.85 -13.37 5.52
N ALA A 26 -1.35 -14.55 5.16
CA ALA A 26 -0.34 -15.26 5.96
C ALA A 26 1.01 -14.52 5.97
N VAL A 27 1.43 -13.95 4.83
CA VAL A 27 2.63 -13.11 4.75
C VAL A 27 2.46 -11.86 5.63
N LEU A 28 1.35 -11.14 5.48
CA LEU A 28 1.06 -9.96 6.31
C LEU A 28 1.00 -10.32 7.80
N ALA A 29 0.36 -11.43 8.15
CA ALA A 29 0.30 -11.90 9.52
C ALA A 29 1.71 -12.13 10.11
N ARG A 30 2.62 -12.70 9.34
CA ARG A 30 4.01 -12.90 9.74
C ARG A 30 4.70 -11.57 10.01
N GLU A 31 4.62 -10.63 9.07
CA GLU A 31 5.27 -9.31 9.20
C GLU A 31 4.68 -8.51 10.39
N LEU A 32 3.36 -8.51 10.53
CA LEU A 32 2.66 -7.76 11.58
C LEU A 32 2.77 -8.39 12.98
N THR A 33 3.24 -9.62 13.09
CA THR A 33 3.53 -10.27 14.39
C THR A 33 4.99 -10.16 14.78
N THR A 34 5.82 -9.49 13.98
CA THR A 34 7.20 -9.19 14.33
C THR A 34 7.22 -8.31 15.60
N PRO A 35 7.94 -8.71 16.65
CA PRO A 35 8.09 -7.88 17.84
C PRO A 35 8.66 -6.51 17.48
N ASP A 36 8.18 -5.47 18.16
CA ASP A 36 8.66 -4.08 18.02
C ASP A 36 8.66 -3.56 16.56
N LEU A 37 7.63 -3.95 15.79
CA LEU A 37 7.44 -3.48 14.43
C LEU A 37 7.30 -1.95 14.41
N THR A 38 8.30 -1.26 13.89
CA THR A 38 8.31 0.20 13.76
C THR A 38 8.01 0.66 12.34
N PHE A 39 8.22 -0.21 11.34
CA PHE A 39 8.01 0.13 9.93
C PHE A 39 7.56 -1.09 9.11
N LEU A 40 6.57 -0.89 8.25
CA LEU A 40 6.06 -1.89 7.29
C LEU A 40 6.12 -1.34 5.87
N LEU A 41 6.79 -2.05 4.97
CA LEU A 41 6.70 -1.83 3.53
C LEU A 41 5.69 -2.82 2.92
N ALA A 42 4.60 -2.31 2.36
CA ALA A 42 3.56 -3.10 1.71
C ALA A 42 3.45 -2.72 0.23
N ALA A 43 4.04 -3.53 -0.64
CA ALA A 43 4.01 -3.30 -2.09
C ALA A 43 2.91 -4.16 -2.73
N GLN A 44 1.92 -3.51 -3.36
CA GLN A 44 0.77 -4.13 -4.03
C GLN A 44 0.06 -5.20 -3.15
N PRO A 45 -0.25 -4.91 -1.87
CA PRO A 45 -0.67 -5.94 -0.91
C PRO A 45 -2.04 -6.54 -1.22
N THR A 46 -2.81 -5.92 -2.09
CA THR A 46 -4.18 -6.30 -2.45
C THR A 46 -4.31 -6.87 -3.85
N ARG A 47 -3.22 -6.90 -4.61
CA ARG A 47 -3.26 -7.33 -6.01
C ARG A 47 -3.77 -8.77 -6.15
N GLY A 48 -4.83 -8.95 -6.95
CA GLY A 48 -5.41 -10.26 -7.21
C GLY A 48 -6.26 -10.84 -6.08
N LEU A 49 -6.64 -10.01 -5.10
CA LEU A 49 -7.53 -10.40 -4.02
C LEU A 49 -9.00 -10.08 -4.33
N ASP A 50 -9.89 -10.86 -3.74
CA ASP A 50 -11.32 -10.51 -3.69
C ASP A 50 -11.57 -9.36 -2.71
N VAL A 51 -12.73 -8.69 -2.82
CA VAL A 51 -13.10 -7.51 -2.03
C VAL A 51 -13.00 -7.76 -0.52
N GLY A 52 -13.43 -8.92 -0.05
CA GLY A 52 -13.38 -9.24 1.39
C GLY A 52 -11.95 -9.43 1.90
N ALA A 53 -11.07 -9.99 1.05
CA ALA A 53 -9.66 -10.12 1.36
C ALA A 53 -8.96 -8.75 1.39
N VAL A 54 -9.29 -7.86 0.46
CA VAL A 54 -8.80 -6.47 0.42
C VAL A 54 -9.12 -5.72 1.71
N GLU A 55 -10.37 -5.75 2.17
CA GLU A 55 -10.76 -5.12 3.45
C GLU A 55 -10.01 -5.67 4.65
N SER A 56 -9.77 -6.99 4.66
CA SER A 56 -9.00 -7.64 5.72
C SER A 56 -7.55 -7.14 5.76
N VAL A 57 -6.91 -7.00 4.58
CA VAL A 57 -5.55 -6.45 4.45
C VAL A 57 -5.49 -5.01 4.96
N TYR A 58 -6.42 -4.15 4.58
CA TYR A 58 -6.43 -2.75 5.04
C TYR A 58 -6.71 -2.60 6.52
N ARG A 59 -7.56 -3.45 7.08
CA ARG A 59 -7.75 -3.48 8.53
C ARG A 59 -6.42 -3.79 9.24
N MET A 60 -5.67 -4.79 8.77
CA MET A 60 -4.36 -5.15 9.34
C MET A 60 -3.35 -4.01 9.24
N ILE A 61 -3.31 -3.32 8.10
CA ILE A 61 -2.43 -2.14 7.91
C ILE A 61 -2.83 -1.03 8.89
N ARG A 62 -4.12 -0.71 9.03
CA ARG A 62 -4.59 0.29 10.00
C ARG A 62 -4.28 -0.09 11.45
N GLU A 63 -4.40 -1.37 11.80
CA GLU A 63 -4.00 -1.86 13.13
C GLU A 63 -2.49 -1.64 13.38
N ALA A 64 -1.63 -1.89 12.39
CA ALA A 64 -0.20 -1.63 12.51
C ALA A 64 0.09 -0.14 12.74
N CYS A 65 -0.55 0.75 11.98
CA CYS A 65 -0.45 2.19 12.18
C CYS A 65 -0.94 2.60 13.58
N GLY A 66 -2.07 2.07 14.02
CA GLY A 66 -2.63 2.34 15.36
C GLY A 66 -1.72 1.88 16.51
N ASN A 67 -0.87 0.88 16.25
CA ASN A 67 0.13 0.39 17.19
C ASN A 67 1.48 1.16 17.08
N GLY A 68 1.55 2.23 16.30
CA GLY A 68 2.72 3.09 16.18
C GLY A 68 3.69 2.75 15.06
N ALA A 69 3.39 1.77 14.21
CA ALA A 69 4.23 1.47 13.06
C ALA A 69 4.01 2.49 11.93
N GLY A 70 5.10 2.98 11.34
CA GLY A 70 5.05 3.69 10.06
C GLY A 70 4.76 2.69 8.93
N VAL A 71 3.89 3.05 7.98
CA VAL A 71 3.59 2.18 6.84
C VAL A 71 3.87 2.90 5.54
N LEU A 72 4.65 2.28 4.67
CA LEU A 72 4.80 2.67 3.28
C LEU A 72 3.99 1.70 2.40
N LEU A 73 2.84 2.17 1.93
CA LEU A 73 1.98 1.42 1.01
C LEU A 73 2.31 1.83 -0.43
N ILE A 74 2.61 0.87 -1.28
CA ILE A 74 2.80 1.06 -2.71
C ILE A 74 1.65 0.36 -3.43
N SER A 75 0.83 1.12 -4.16
CA SER A 75 -0.29 0.59 -4.95
C SER A 75 -0.53 1.43 -6.20
N SER A 76 -1.07 0.82 -7.24
CA SER A 76 -1.61 1.50 -8.42
C SER A 76 -3.10 1.83 -8.27
N GLU A 77 -3.76 1.28 -7.25
CA GLU A 77 -5.20 1.43 -7.03
C GLU A 77 -5.48 2.68 -6.17
N LEU A 78 -5.79 3.79 -6.85
CA LEU A 78 -5.98 5.10 -6.19
C LEU A 78 -7.08 5.09 -5.12
N ASP A 79 -8.19 4.40 -5.38
CA ASP A 79 -9.31 4.33 -4.43
C ASP A 79 -8.90 3.63 -3.13
N GLU A 80 -8.08 2.60 -3.26
CA GLU A 80 -7.53 1.88 -2.13
C GLU A 80 -6.59 2.75 -1.29
N ILE A 81 -5.70 3.49 -1.96
CA ILE A 81 -4.79 4.41 -1.30
C ILE A 81 -5.58 5.48 -0.53
N LEU A 82 -6.57 6.09 -1.15
CA LEU A 82 -7.41 7.12 -0.53
C LEU A 82 -8.22 6.60 0.67
N ALA A 83 -8.49 5.29 0.72
CA ALA A 83 -9.25 4.67 1.82
C ALA A 83 -8.42 4.41 3.08
N VAL A 84 -7.09 4.29 2.97
CA VAL A 84 -6.24 3.85 4.11
C VAL A 84 -5.11 4.81 4.45
N ALA A 85 -4.81 5.74 3.56
CA ALA A 85 -3.67 6.63 3.61
C ALA A 85 -3.95 7.93 4.35
N ASP A 86 -2.90 8.53 4.93
CA ASP A 86 -2.92 9.91 5.40
C ASP A 86 -2.41 10.87 4.31
N ARG A 87 -1.44 10.40 3.53
CA ARG A 87 -0.71 11.19 2.54
C ARG A 87 -0.36 10.33 1.33
N VAL A 88 -0.45 10.92 0.14
CA VAL A 88 -0.10 10.28 -1.13
C VAL A 88 1.06 11.01 -1.77
N VAL A 89 2.08 10.25 -2.13
CA VAL A 89 3.20 10.71 -2.96
C VAL A 89 3.10 9.99 -4.30
N VAL A 90 3.11 10.72 -5.40
CA VAL A 90 3.00 10.15 -6.74
C VAL A 90 4.39 10.04 -7.37
N LEU A 91 4.75 8.82 -7.76
CA LEU A 91 5.93 8.55 -8.57
C LEU A 91 5.51 8.36 -10.03
N TYR A 92 6.20 9.04 -10.93
CA TYR A 92 6.05 8.86 -12.36
C TYR A 92 7.43 8.85 -13.03
N ARG A 93 7.72 7.81 -13.82
CA ARG A 93 9.01 7.62 -14.49
C ARG A 93 10.24 7.82 -13.59
N GLY A 94 10.19 7.24 -12.38
CA GLY A 94 11.27 7.27 -11.41
C GLY A 94 11.45 8.60 -10.67
N ARG A 95 10.47 9.51 -10.75
CA ARG A 95 10.50 10.83 -10.07
C ARG A 95 9.23 11.05 -9.26
N ILE A 96 9.37 11.72 -8.13
CA ILE A 96 8.23 12.25 -7.39
C ILE A 96 7.68 13.44 -8.17
N VAL A 97 6.43 13.33 -8.63
CA VAL A 97 5.75 14.36 -9.42
C VAL A 97 4.72 15.15 -8.62
N GLY A 98 4.42 14.73 -7.41
CA GLY A 98 3.56 15.47 -6.51
C GLY A 98 3.27 14.74 -5.21
N GLU A 99 2.72 15.50 -4.27
CA GLU A 99 2.30 15.02 -2.95
C GLU A 99 0.99 15.70 -2.57
N ARG A 100 0.04 14.93 -2.01
CA ARG A 100 -1.26 15.43 -1.54
C ARG A 100 -1.70 14.69 -0.28
N PRO A 101 -2.50 15.30 0.58
CA PRO A 101 -3.26 14.56 1.59
C PRO A 101 -4.15 13.50 0.91
N ALA A 102 -4.28 12.33 1.51
CA ALA A 102 -5.14 11.26 1.02
C ALA A 102 -6.61 11.61 1.31
N HIS A 103 -7.18 12.46 0.49
CA HIS A 103 -8.56 12.92 0.65
C HIS A 103 -9.29 12.90 -0.70
N PRO A 104 -10.57 12.48 -0.76
CA PRO A 104 -11.34 12.36 -2.02
C PRO A 104 -11.33 13.59 -2.91
N ARG A 105 -11.25 14.80 -2.33
CA ARG A 105 -11.18 16.07 -3.10
C ARG A 105 -9.96 16.13 -4.03
N TYR A 106 -8.86 15.43 -3.70
CA TYR A 106 -7.64 15.42 -4.51
C TYR A 106 -7.59 14.26 -5.51
N ARG A 107 -8.63 13.41 -5.57
CA ARG A 107 -8.67 12.22 -6.41
C ARG A 107 -8.34 12.52 -7.89
N ALA A 108 -8.98 13.53 -8.46
CA ALA A 108 -8.77 13.90 -9.86
C ALA A 108 -7.33 14.39 -10.10
N GLU A 109 -6.79 15.19 -9.19
CA GLU A 109 -5.44 15.74 -9.28
C GLU A 109 -4.38 14.63 -9.14
N ILE A 110 -4.53 13.74 -8.16
CA ILE A 110 -3.64 12.59 -7.97
C ILE A 110 -3.69 11.68 -9.21
N GLY A 111 -4.89 11.38 -9.73
CA GLY A 111 -5.05 10.58 -10.94
C GLY A 111 -4.38 11.22 -12.16
N ALA A 112 -4.47 12.53 -12.32
CA ALA A 112 -3.76 13.24 -13.39
C ALA A 112 -2.24 13.14 -13.26
N MET A 113 -1.71 13.28 -12.04
CA MET A 113 -0.28 13.08 -11.77
C MET A 113 0.17 11.63 -12.06
N MET A 114 -0.63 10.63 -11.69
CA MET A 114 -0.36 9.22 -12.00
C MET A 114 -0.36 8.95 -13.52
N ALA A 115 -1.15 9.68 -14.30
CA ALA A 115 -1.15 9.64 -15.77
C ALA A 115 -0.02 10.48 -16.41
N GLY A 116 0.83 11.10 -15.59
CA GLY A 116 1.94 11.94 -16.08
C GLY A 116 1.53 13.37 -16.46
N HIS A 117 0.31 13.79 -16.14
CA HIS A 117 -0.13 15.18 -16.32
C HIS A 117 0.30 15.99 -15.10
N THR A 118 1.50 16.55 -15.15
CA THR A 118 1.99 17.49 -14.11
C THR A 118 1.78 18.91 -14.61
N ALA A 119 1.39 19.82 -13.71
CA ALA A 119 1.26 21.25 -14.03
C ALA A 119 2.61 21.88 -14.38
N ASP A 120 3.71 21.30 -13.90
CA ASP A 120 5.07 21.66 -14.26
C ASP A 120 5.77 20.47 -14.94
N PRO A 121 6.49 20.68 -16.07
CA PRO A 121 7.32 19.64 -16.65
C PRO A 121 8.42 19.26 -15.65
N PRO A 122 8.69 17.95 -15.43
CA PRO A 122 9.77 17.53 -14.55
C PRO A 122 11.08 18.14 -15.02
N PRO A 123 11.97 18.59 -14.12
CA PRO A 123 13.28 19.08 -14.49
C PRO A 123 14.00 18.00 -15.30
N SER A 124 14.45 18.36 -16.51
CA SER A 124 15.15 17.47 -17.44
C SER A 124 16.47 17.01 -16.82
N GLY A 125 16.52 15.75 -16.35
CA GLY A 125 17.75 15.07 -15.93
C GLY A 125 18.07 13.90 -16.85
N PRO A 126 19.34 13.54 -17.05
CA PRO A 126 19.73 12.43 -17.92
C PRO A 126 19.39 11.10 -17.25
N GLY A 127 18.50 10.32 -17.84
CA GLY A 127 18.18 8.99 -17.33
C GLY A 127 17.22 8.24 -18.24
N GLY A 128 17.72 7.14 -18.78
CA GLY A 128 17.11 6.29 -19.78
C GLY A 128 15.69 5.84 -19.50
N GLY A 129 14.90 5.78 -20.56
CA GLY A 129 13.52 5.33 -20.53
C GLY A 129 13.40 3.86 -20.16
N VAL A 130 12.58 3.61 -19.18
CA VAL A 130 11.82 2.39 -19.02
C VAL A 130 10.36 2.84 -18.91
N ASP A 131 9.51 2.27 -19.75
CA ASP A 131 8.08 2.46 -19.65
C ASP A 131 7.61 1.74 -18.38
N ALA A 132 7.60 2.46 -17.26
CA ALA A 132 7.11 1.97 -16.00
C ALA A 132 5.71 2.51 -15.79
N ASP A 133 4.78 1.64 -15.43
CA ASP A 133 3.44 2.02 -15.00
C ASP A 133 3.51 3.02 -13.83
N PRO A 134 2.62 4.00 -13.78
CA PRO A 134 2.58 4.96 -12.67
C PRO A 134 2.31 4.23 -11.36
N VAL A 135 3.11 4.51 -10.35
CA VAL A 135 2.97 3.92 -9.00
C VAL A 135 2.75 5.04 -8.00
N ALA A 136 1.70 4.92 -7.22
CA ALA A 136 1.49 5.78 -6.07
C ALA A 136 2.24 5.18 -4.86
N VAL A 137 3.11 5.98 -4.27
CA VAL A 137 3.88 5.60 -3.06
C VAL A 137 3.38 6.43 -1.89
N GLN A 138 3.04 5.76 -0.83
CA GLN A 138 2.54 6.38 0.37
C GLN A 138 3.44 6.10 1.58
N ALA A 139 3.72 7.15 2.36
CA ALA A 139 4.23 7.02 3.70
C ALA A 139 3.15 7.48 4.69
N ALA A 140 2.61 6.56 5.49
CA ALA A 140 1.78 6.92 6.64
C ALA A 140 2.71 7.30 7.79
N ALA A 141 2.58 8.53 8.31
CA ALA A 141 3.26 8.91 9.55
C ALA A 141 2.50 8.31 10.73
N ALA A 142 3.21 7.71 11.68
CA ALA A 142 2.65 7.32 12.96
C ALA A 142 2.01 8.55 13.64
N GLY A 143 0.76 8.40 14.11
CA GLY A 143 -0.01 9.48 14.67
C GLY A 143 0.76 10.19 15.80
N GLN A 144 0.84 11.51 15.70
CA GLN A 144 1.15 12.33 16.85
C GLN A 144 -0.07 12.31 17.76
N ALA A 145 0.01 11.52 18.83
CA ALA A 145 -0.85 11.72 19.98
C ALA A 145 -0.37 12.99 20.68
N ALA A 146 -1.18 14.03 20.67
CA ALA A 146 -1.14 15.14 21.62
C ALA A 146 -2.18 14.86 22.71
#